data_5e4791fabb8a0b0a46381cab4dbcb948
#
_entry.id   5e4791fabb8a0b0a46381cab4dbcb948
#
_cell.length_a   1.000
_cell.length_b   1.000
_cell.length_c   1.000
_cell.angle_alpha   90.00
_cell.angle_beta   90.00
_cell.angle_gamma   90.00
#
_symmetry.space_group_name_H-M   'P 1'
#
loop_
_entity.id
_entity.type
_entity.pdbx_description
1 polymer ?
#
loop_
_entity_poly.entity_id
_entity_poly.type
_entity_poly.pdbx_seq_one_letter_code
_entity_poly.pdbx_strand_id
1 'polypeptide(L)'
;MEKTEQTKIQLFASDLDGTLLNEEHLTDSASLDMIAKVLKYGRYFSEATGRSLHRHELERLGLQSIYRVCMNGAMVISPDNSVIASHPIPQDTVADILEAFPDSEIEFISAECTLSRGTMETKIEEFKRFVFRETPGSPLRLRDFVEDFCFNCSDAQILSSPIYKINANFCTGDEEERMKAFLRAHQSSLTNAPTIAGMYEITARGISKAVGVAELAKHLNITEEETAVYGDGLNDLEMLKYFANSYAMANGCGEAKEAAHYQIGTNKDHAVVFHILNELGL
;
A
#
# COMPACT_ATOMS: atom_id res chain seq x y z
N MET A 1 7.84 42.76 5.35
CA MET A 1 7.48 41.44 4.79
C MET A 1 8.01 40.42 5.81
N GLU A 2 7.13 39.91 6.67
CA GLU A 2 7.46 38.78 7.52
C GLU A 2 7.77 37.59 6.63
N LYS A 3 8.96 37.00 6.76
CA LYS A 3 9.23 35.68 6.24
C LYS A 3 8.29 34.74 7.01
N THR A 4 7.24 34.28 6.36
CA THR A 4 6.52 33.10 6.85
C THR A 4 7.56 32.00 7.02
N GLU A 5 7.84 31.63 8.26
CA GLU A 5 8.63 30.43 8.56
C GLU A 5 7.93 29.27 7.88
N GLN A 6 8.57 28.70 6.87
CA GLN A 6 8.04 27.55 6.15
C GLN A 6 7.95 26.39 7.17
N THR A 7 6.77 25.87 7.39
CA THR A 7 6.54 24.78 8.35
C THR A 7 7.46 23.60 8.01
N LYS A 8 8.28 23.21 8.97
CA LYS A 8 9.30 22.19 8.75
C LYS A 8 8.66 20.79 8.74
N ILE A 9 8.78 20.05 7.66
CA ILE A 9 8.26 18.69 7.57
C ILE A 9 8.85 17.79 8.65
N GLN A 10 8.00 17.09 9.39
CA GLN A 10 8.35 16.15 10.46
C GLN A 10 8.10 14.70 10.08
N LEU A 11 7.05 14.42 9.28
CA LEU A 11 6.71 13.09 8.77
C LEU A 11 6.78 13.08 7.25
N PHE A 12 7.51 12.11 6.70
CA PHE A 12 7.51 11.77 5.28
C PHE A 12 6.83 10.43 5.10
N ALA A 13 5.74 10.39 4.34
CA ALA A 13 5.01 9.16 4.03
C ALA A 13 5.04 8.91 2.52
N SER A 14 5.61 7.79 2.10
CA SER A 14 5.80 7.48 0.68
C SER A 14 5.10 6.19 0.28
N ASP A 15 4.41 6.22 -0.86
CA ASP A 15 4.09 4.98 -1.55
C ASP A 15 5.38 4.25 -1.95
N LEU A 16 5.26 2.96 -2.23
CA LEU A 16 6.38 2.09 -2.57
C LEU A 16 6.52 1.91 -4.10
N ASP A 17 5.54 1.26 -4.73
CA ASP A 17 5.62 0.85 -6.13
C ASP A 17 5.45 2.03 -7.07
N GLY A 18 6.44 2.30 -7.92
CA GLY A 18 6.43 3.47 -8.80
C GLY A 18 6.79 4.78 -8.11
N THR A 19 7.01 4.78 -6.79
CA THR A 19 7.32 5.97 -5.98
C THR A 19 8.68 5.85 -5.30
N LEU A 20 8.81 5.08 -4.23
CA LEU A 20 10.09 4.92 -3.51
C LEU A 20 10.96 3.81 -4.09
N LEU A 21 10.34 2.71 -4.52
CA LEU A 21 11.05 1.54 -5.03
C LEU A 21 11.59 1.78 -6.44
N ASN A 22 12.71 1.13 -6.75
CA ASN A 22 13.31 1.12 -8.07
C ASN A 22 12.49 0.28 -9.08
N GLU A 23 12.96 0.19 -10.32
CA GLU A 23 12.31 -0.58 -11.40
C GLU A 23 12.25 -2.10 -11.14
N GLU A 24 13.01 -2.61 -10.17
CA GLU A 24 13.01 -4.00 -9.72
C GLU A 24 12.07 -4.25 -8.54
N HIS A 25 11.26 -3.25 -8.14
CA HIS A 25 10.38 -3.29 -6.97
C HIS A 25 11.11 -3.54 -5.64
N LEU A 26 12.34 -3.06 -5.54
CA LEU A 26 13.18 -3.16 -4.35
C LEU A 26 13.62 -1.77 -3.88
N THR A 27 13.92 -1.67 -2.59
CA THR A 27 14.70 -0.57 -2.04
C THR A 27 16.16 -0.72 -2.48
N ASP A 28 16.86 0.39 -2.58
CA ASP A 28 18.29 0.42 -2.82
C ASP A 28 19.04 1.17 -1.71
N SER A 29 20.35 1.24 -1.82
CA SER A 29 21.19 1.92 -0.82
C SER A 29 20.85 3.40 -0.69
N ALA A 30 20.45 4.09 -1.78
CA ALA A 30 20.10 5.51 -1.74
C ALA A 30 18.84 5.75 -0.92
N SER A 31 17.82 4.93 -1.12
CA SER A 31 16.56 4.97 -0.36
C SER A 31 16.77 4.66 1.13
N LEU A 32 17.54 3.61 1.43
CA LEU A 32 17.84 3.23 2.82
C LEU A 32 18.70 4.26 3.54
N ASP A 33 19.70 4.84 2.86
CA ASP A 33 20.56 5.92 3.41
C ASP A 33 19.73 7.19 3.68
N MET A 34 18.80 7.54 2.80
CA MET A 34 17.88 8.67 3.01
C MET A 34 17.01 8.42 4.24
N ILE A 35 16.39 7.25 4.38
CA ILE A 35 15.58 6.89 5.56
C ILE A 35 16.43 7.01 6.84
N ALA A 36 17.64 6.45 6.84
CA ALA A 36 18.54 6.55 8.00
C ALA A 36 18.86 8.01 8.37
N LYS A 37 19.01 8.90 7.37
CA LYS A 37 19.21 10.34 7.61
C LYS A 37 17.97 11.00 8.17
N VAL A 38 16.76 10.71 7.65
CA VAL A 38 15.49 11.21 8.22
C VAL A 38 15.42 10.91 9.70
N LEU A 39 15.62 9.65 10.08
CA LEU A 39 15.59 9.23 11.49
C LEU A 39 16.71 9.89 12.33
N LYS A 40 17.91 10.01 11.80
CA LYS A 40 19.05 10.69 12.47
C LYS A 40 18.77 12.18 12.74
N TYR A 41 18.01 12.83 11.87
CA TYR A 41 17.60 14.24 12.05
C TYR A 41 16.37 14.39 12.96
N GLY A 42 15.94 13.32 13.62
CA GLY A 42 14.83 13.32 14.56
C GLY A 42 13.47 13.52 13.90
N ARG A 43 13.33 13.11 12.61
CA ARG A 43 12.08 13.11 11.88
C ARG A 43 11.61 11.70 11.63
N TYR A 44 10.42 11.54 11.10
CA TYR A 44 9.77 10.27 10.90
C TYR A 44 9.63 9.94 9.41
N PHE A 45 9.77 8.67 9.12
CA PHE A 45 9.49 8.11 7.79
C PHE A 45 8.50 6.94 7.92
N SER A 46 7.57 6.87 6.98
CA SER A 46 6.62 5.77 6.84
C SER A 46 6.48 5.42 5.36
N GLU A 47 6.36 4.15 5.04
CA GLU A 47 5.69 3.78 3.80
C GLU A 47 4.17 3.93 3.95
N ALA A 48 3.47 4.18 2.81
CA ALA A 48 2.02 4.22 2.69
C ALA A 48 1.62 3.41 1.46
N THR A 49 1.38 2.11 1.64
CA THR A 49 1.33 1.14 0.54
C THR A 49 0.06 0.29 0.52
N GLY A 50 -0.29 -0.19 -0.69
CA GLY A 50 -1.28 -1.26 -0.85
C GLY A 50 -0.77 -2.64 -0.45
N ARG A 51 0.55 -2.83 -0.28
CA ARG A 51 1.14 -4.10 0.13
C ARG A 51 0.78 -4.44 1.57
N SER A 52 0.80 -5.73 1.89
CA SER A 52 0.58 -6.23 3.26
C SER A 52 1.79 -6.03 4.15
N LEU A 53 2.99 -6.06 3.56
CA LEU A 53 4.27 -6.00 4.25
C LEU A 53 4.38 -7.07 5.36
N HIS A 54 4.00 -8.29 5.02
CA HIS A 54 4.27 -9.43 5.86
C HIS A 54 5.79 -9.63 6.03
N ARG A 55 6.15 -10.55 6.91
CA ARG A 55 7.52 -10.68 7.40
C ARG A 55 8.58 -10.79 6.31
N HIS A 56 8.41 -11.70 5.35
CA HIS A 56 9.44 -11.95 4.32
C HIS A 56 9.59 -10.76 3.38
N GLU A 57 8.48 -10.14 2.99
CA GLU A 57 8.51 -8.93 2.16
C GLU A 57 9.19 -7.77 2.88
N LEU A 58 8.85 -7.55 4.15
CA LEU A 58 9.44 -6.50 4.98
C LEU A 58 10.94 -6.68 5.16
N GLU A 59 11.40 -7.93 5.41
CA GLU A 59 12.82 -8.26 5.52
C GLU A 59 13.55 -8.01 4.21
N ARG A 60 12.95 -8.39 3.07
CA ARG A 60 13.52 -8.18 1.73
C ARG A 60 13.67 -6.70 1.37
N LEU A 61 12.74 -5.86 1.79
CA LEU A 61 12.78 -4.41 1.55
C LEU A 61 13.66 -3.65 2.55
N GLY A 62 14.07 -4.25 3.66
CA GLY A 62 14.89 -3.58 4.70
C GLY A 62 14.15 -2.46 5.44
N LEU A 63 12.82 -2.54 5.51
CA LEU A 63 11.94 -1.50 6.06
C LEU A 63 11.43 -1.80 7.47
N GLN A 64 12.11 -2.67 8.23
CA GLN A 64 11.65 -3.11 9.56
C GLN A 64 11.67 -2.02 10.64
N SER A 65 12.48 -0.97 10.44
CA SER A 65 12.75 0.05 11.46
C SER A 65 11.96 1.35 11.30
N ILE A 66 10.92 1.36 10.46
CA ILE A 66 10.10 2.54 10.18
C ILE A 66 8.64 2.30 10.56
N TYR A 67 7.85 3.38 10.61
CA TYR A 67 6.39 3.28 10.69
C TYR A 67 5.83 2.76 9.38
N ARG A 68 4.70 2.05 9.44
CA ARG A 68 4.10 1.39 8.29
C ARG A 68 2.60 1.67 8.22
N VAL A 69 2.18 2.21 7.09
CA VAL A 69 0.78 2.35 6.70
C VAL A 69 0.55 1.39 5.55
N CYS A 70 0.10 0.19 5.85
CA CYS A 70 -0.04 -0.92 4.90
C CYS A 70 -1.50 -1.27 4.59
N MET A 71 -1.71 -2.14 3.59
CA MET A 71 -3.04 -2.56 3.13
C MET A 71 -3.96 -1.38 2.80
N ASN A 72 -3.44 -0.38 2.06
CA ASN A 72 -4.14 0.86 1.73
C ASN A 72 -4.67 1.62 2.96
N GLY A 73 -3.93 1.62 4.08
CA GLY A 73 -4.30 2.31 5.31
C GLY A 73 -5.13 1.48 6.30
N ALA A 74 -5.45 0.21 5.97
CA ALA A 74 -6.23 -0.63 6.87
C ALA A 74 -5.47 -1.02 8.15
N MET A 75 -4.14 -0.90 8.15
CA MET A 75 -3.32 -1.13 9.33
C MET A 75 -2.18 -0.13 9.40
N VAL A 76 -1.95 0.42 10.61
CA VAL A 76 -0.83 1.31 10.92
C VAL A 76 -0.01 0.68 12.04
N ILE A 77 1.29 0.51 11.79
CA ILE A 77 2.19 -0.26 12.66
C ILE A 77 3.44 0.59 12.97
N SER A 78 3.86 0.57 14.23
CA SER A 78 5.09 1.23 14.69
C SER A 78 6.35 0.38 14.41
N PRO A 79 7.56 0.95 14.52
CA PRO A 79 8.81 0.23 14.31
C PRO A 79 9.03 -0.97 15.26
N ASP A 80 8.40 -0.96 16.43
CA ASP A 80 8.44 -2.06 17.40
C ASP A 80 7.35 -3.13 17.17
N ASN A 81 6.64 -3.05 16.03
CA ASN A 81 5.52 -3.89 15.63
C ASN A 81 4.23 -3.72 16.47
N SER A 82 4.12 -2.65 17.27
CA SER A 82 2.85 -2.33 17.93
C SER A 82 1.84 -1.78 16.93
N VAL A 83 0.59 -2.20 17.05
CA VAL A 83 -0.50 -1.71 16.20
C VAL A 83 -0.98 -0.36 16.71
N ILE A 84 -0.89 0.67 15.86
CA ILE A 84 -1.37 2.03 16.14
C ILE A 84 -2.83 2.16 15.76
N ALA A 85 -3.18 1.67 14.57
CA ALA A 85 -4.56 1.66 14.07
C ALA A 85 -4.85 0.37 13.29
N SER A 86 -6.11 -0.07 13.32
CA SER A 86 -6.54 -1.35 12.77
C SER A 86 -8.01 -1.28 12.34
N HIS A 87 -8.25 -1.51 11.04
CA HIS A 87 -9.54 -1.36 10.38
C HIS A 87 -9.90 -2.63 9.59
N PRO A 88 -10.26 -3.74 10.24
CA PRO A 88 -10.65 -4.95 9.54
C PRO A 88 -11.99 -4.76 8.82
N ILE A 89 -12.16 -5.47 7.71
CA ILE A 89 -13.44 -5.62 7.03
C ILE A 89 -14.41 -6.34 7.97
N PRO A 90 -15.71 -5.91 8.07
CA PRO A 90 -16.68 -6.62 8.88
C PRO A 90 -16.75 -8.10 8.51
N GLN A 91 -16.77 -8.96 9.52
CA GLN A 91 -16.67 -10.41 9.32
C GLN A 91 -17.86 -11.02 8.57
N ASP A 92 -19.05 -10.46 8.74
CA ASP A 92 -20.23 -10.82 7.96
C ASP A 92 -20.03 -10.49 6.47
N THR A 93 -19.43 -9.35 6.16
CA THR A 93 -19.10 -8.98 4.78
C THR A 93 -18.02 -9.89 4.17
N VAL A 94 -17.06 -10.37 4.97
CA VAL A 94 -16.10 -11.40 4.52
C VAL A 94 -16.82 -12.73 4.25
N ALA A 95 -17.80 -13.12 5.06
CA ALA A 95 -18.61 -14.31 4.81
C ALA A 95 -19.45 -14.18 3.53
N ASP A 96 -20.05 -13.02 3.29
CA ASP A 96 -20.83 -12.74 2.09
C ASP A 96 -20.00 -12.86 0.80
N ILE A 97 -18.75 -12.38 0.80
CA ILE A 97 -17.87 -12.52 -0.38
C ILE A 97 -17.43 -13.97 -0.60
N LEU A 98 -17.17 -14.70 0.47
CA LEU A 98 -16.84 -16.14 0.40
C LEU A 98 -17.99 -16.95 -0.19
N GLU A 99 -19.25 -16.63 0.14
CA GLU A 99 -20.45 -17.25 -0.42
C GLU A 99 -20.70 -16.83 -1.87
N ALA A 100 -20.52 -15.53 -2.18
CA ALA A 100 -20.76 -15.01 -3.52
C ALA A 100 -19.75 -15.50 -4.56
N PHE A 101 -18.53 -15.85 -4.15
CA PHE A 101 -17.42 -16.22 -5.04
C PHE A 101 -16.74 -17.54 -4.60
N PRO A 102 -17.46 -18.68 -4.61
CA PRO A 102 -16.95 -19.93 -4.05
C PRO A 102 -15.75 -20.50 -4.82
N ASP A 103 -15.70 -20.27 -6.14
CA ASP A 103 -14.69 -20.85 -7.05
C ASP A 103 -13.66 -19.83 -7.55
N SER A 104 -13.71 -18.58 -7.06
CA SER A 104 -12.83 -17.50 -7.53
C SER A 104 -11.54 -17.45 -6.71
N GLU A 105 -10.43 -17.15 -7.39
CA GLU A 105 -9.10 -16.93 -6.79
C GLU A 105 -9.07 -15.55 -6.12
N ILE A 106 -9.50 -15.52 -4.86
CA ILE A 106 -9.52 -14.31 -4.02
C ILE A 106 -8.50 -14.45 -2.90
N GLU A 107 -7.77 -13.37 -2.65
CA GLU A 107 -6.81 -13.24 -1.56
C GLU A 107 -7.46 -12.50 -0.39
N PHE A 108 -7.39 -13.10 0.79
CA PHE A 108 -7.85 -12.51 2.05
C PHE A 108 -6.65 -12.17 2.93
N ILE A 109 -6.32 -10.89 3.02
CA ILE A 109 -5.11 -10.41 3.67
C ILE A 109 -5.39 -10.15 5.14
N SER A 110 -4.76 -10.95 6.00
CA SER A 110 -4.73 -10.78 7.45
C SER A 110 -3.47 -10.01 7.88
N ALA A 111 -3.31 -9.79 9.18
CA ALA A 111 -2.08 -9.19 9.72
C ALA A 111 -0.85 -10.10 9.58
N GLU A 112 -1.03 -11.41 9.50
CA GLU A 112 0.04 -12.40 9.57
C GLU A 112 0.39 -13.03 8.23
N CYS A 113 -0.62 -13.27 7.38
CA CYS A 113 -0.44 -13.92 6.08
C CYS A 113 -1.59 -13.57 5.13
N THR A 114 -1.38 -13.85 3.86
CA THR A 114 -2.43 -13.84 2.84
C THR A 114 -3.08 -15.22 2.75
N LEU A 115 -4.35 -15.31 3.07
CA LEU A 115 -5.14 -16.54 3.03
C LEU A 115 -5.77 -16.73 1.65
N SER A 116 -5.66 -17.91 1.07
CA SER A 116 -6.27 -18.28 -0.22
C SER A 116 -6.87 -19.67 -0.17
N ARG A 117 -8.03 -19.86 -0.82
CA ARG A 117 -8.61 -21.18 -1.09
C ARG A 117 -7.80 -21.96 -2.14
N GLY A 118 -7.13 -21.23 -3.04
CA GLY A 118 -6.32 -21.79 -4.12
C GLY A 118 -5.05 -22.48 -3.65
N THR A 119 -4.35 -23.07 -4.61
CA THR A 119 -3.05 -23.72 -4.38
C THR A 119 -1.90 -22.77 -4.75
N MET A 120 -0.69 -23.10 -4.30
CA MET A 120 0.50 -22.36 -4.72
C MET A 120 0.68 -22.39 -6.24
N GLU A 121 0.38 -23.53 -6.85
CA GLU A 121 0.50 -23.73 -8.31
C GLU A 121 -0.46 -22.82 -9.08
N THR A 122 -1.74 -22.79 -8.67
CA THR A 122 -2.74 -21.92 -9.32
C THR A 122 -2.36 -20.46 -9.19
N LYS A 123 -1.86 -20.04 -8.02
CA LYS A 123 -1.44 -18.67 -7.77
C LYS A 123 -0.20 -18.27 -8.57
N ILE A 124 0.78 -19.13 -8.67
CA ILE A 124 1.96 -18.90 -9.53
C ILE A 124 1.55 -18.74 -11.00
N GLU A 125 0.61 -19.54 -11.49
CA GLU A 125 0.11 -19.41 -12.87
C GLU A 125 -0.68 -18.11 -13.08
N GLU A 126 -1.43 -17.65 -12.08
CA GLU A 126 -2.11 -16.36 -12.11
C GLU A 126 -1.07 -15.21 -12.19
N PHE A 127 -0.07 -15.20 -11.32
CA PHE A 127 0.97 -14.18 -11.33
C PHE A 127 1.73 -14.11 -12.65
N LYS A 128 2.03 -15.24 -13.28
CA LYS A 128 2.65 -15.27 -14.61
C LYS A 128 1.77 -14.60 -15.68
N ARG A 129 0.46 -14.69 -15.55
CA ARG A 129 -0.49 -14.12 -16.54
C ARG A 129 -0.67 -12.61 -16.36
N PHE A 130 -0.76 -12.12 -15.12
CA PHE A 130 -1.28 -10.79 -14.82
C PHE A 130 -0.25 -9.81 -14.25
N VAL A 131 0.64 -10.27 -13.40
CA VAL A 131 1.48 -9.40 -12.59
C VAL A 131 2.95 -9.45 -12.97
N PHE A 132 3.45 -10.61 -13.34
CA PHE A 132 4.88 -10.85 -13.44
C PHE A 132 5.33 -11.10 -14.87
N ARG A 133 6.04 -10.12 -15.45
CA ARG A 133 6.95 -10.39 -16.56
C ARG A 133 8.34 -10.56 -15.96
N GLU A 134 8.83 -11.81 -15.92
CA GLU A 134 10.21 -12.05 -15.51
C GLU A 134 11.16 -11.18 -16.34
N THR A 135 11.77 -10.20 -15.70
CA THR A 135 12.83 -9.42 -16.31
C THR A 135 14.11 -10.24 -16.19
N PRO A 136 14.75 -10.62 -17.30
CA PRO A 136 16.01 -11.36 -17.23
C PRO A 136 17.03 -10.61 -16.36
N GLY A 137 17.49 -11.28 -15.29
CA GLY A 137 18.46 -10.70 -14.35
C GLY A 137 17.85 -10.06 -13.10
N SER A 138 16.51 -9.96 -12.99
CA SER A 138 15.86 -9.52 -11.74
C SER A 138 16.21 -10.49 -10.60
N PRO A 139 16.55 -9.97 -9.41
CA PRO A 139 16.74 -10.78 -8.21
C PRO A 139 15.43 -11.36 -7.69
N LEU A 140 14.26 -10.77 -8.03
CA LEU A 140 12.94 -11.23 -7.59
C LEU A 140 12.50 -12.45 -8.40
N ARG A 141 11.99 -13.45 -7.70
CA ARG A 141 11.41 -14.66 -8.25
C ARG A 141 9.91 -14.70 -7.94
N LEU A 142 9.13 -15.32 -8.81
CA LEU A 142 7.69 -15.58 -8.55
C LEU A 142 7.41 -16.17 -7.16
N ARG A 143 8.32 -17.03 -6.71
CA ARG A 143 8.24 -17.65 -5.40
C ARG A 143 8.22 -16.64 -4.25
N ASP A 144 8.96 -15.53 -4.37
CA ASP A 144 9.11 -14.51 -3.33
C ASP A 144 7.77 -13.78 -3.06
N PHE A 145 6.84 -13.78 -4.03
CA PHE A 145 5.52 -13.17 -3.90
C PHE A 145 4.50 -14.05 -3.17
N VAL A 146 4.79 -15.33 -2.99
CA VAL A 146 3.89 -16.29 -2.33
C VAL A 146 4.41 -16.83 -1.01
N GLU A 147 5.57 -16.35 -0.53
CA GLU A 147 6.17 -16.82 0.73
C GLU A 147 5.29 -16.56 1.96
N ASP A 148 4.54 -15.46 1.95
CA ASP A 148 3.65 -15.07 3.04
C ASP A 148 2.20 -15.55 2.81
N PHE A 149 1.96 -16.51 1.90
CA PHE A 149 0.65 -17.09 1.63
C PHE A 149 0.36 -18.34 2.44
N CYS A 150 -0.88 -18.45 2.90
CA CYS A 150 -1.49 -19.66 3.44
C CYS A 150 -2.46 -20.21 2.40
N PHE A 151 -2.10 -21.31 1.74
CA PHE A 151 -2.89 -21.94 0.67
C PHE A 151 -3.84 -23.01 1.18
N ASN A 152 -4.82 -23.41 0.34
CA ASN A 152 -5.82 -24.43 0.64
C ASN A 152 -6.63 -24.13 1.91
N CYS A 153 -6.87 -22.85 2.20
CA CYS A 153 -7.65 -22.44 3.35
C CYS A 153 -9.13 -22.76 3.17
N SER A 154 -9.75 -23.34 4.19
CA SER A 154 -11.20 -23.41 4.29
C SER A 154 -11.79 -22.05 4.66
N ASP A 155 -13.09 -21.84 4.38
CA ASP A 155 -13.81 -20.62 4.77
C ASP A 155 -13.74 -20.39 6.29
N ALA A 156 -13.82 -21.45 7.08
CA ALA A 156 -13.69 -21.35 8.53
C ALA A 156 -12.31 -20.84 8.96
N GLN A 157 -11.24 -21.21 8.26
CA GLN A 157 -9.90 -20.68 8.53
C GLN A 157 -9.80 -19.22 8.14
N ILE A 158 -10.34 -18.83 6.98
CA ILE A 158 -10.37 -17.41 6.56
C ILE A 158 -11.16 -16.58 7.57
N LEU A 159 -12.34 -17.03 7.97
CA LEU A 159 -13.20 -16.35 8.94
C LEU A 159 -12.65 -16.36 10.38
N SER A 160 -11.65 -17.17 10.68
CA SER A 160 -11.02 -17.18 12.01
C SER A 160 -10.07 -16.01 12.26
N SER A 161 -9.68 -15.28 11.21
CA SER A 161 -8.74 -14.16 11.28
C SER A 161 -9.42 -12.85 10.87
N PRO A 162 -9.07 -11.70 11.48
CA PRO A 162 -9.44 -10.40 10.95
C PRO A 162 -8.84 -10.19 9.56
N ILE A 163 -9.66 -9.83 8.58
CA ILE A 163 -9.25 -9.54 7.21
C ILE A 163 -9.24 -8.02 7.00
N TYR A 164 -8.13 -7.49 6.54
CA TYR A 164 -7.92 -6.06 6.37
C TYR A 164 -8.03 -5.59 4.93
N LYS A 165 -7.67 -6.46 3.99
CA LYS A 165 -7.76 -6.19 2.58
C LYS A 165 -8.14 -7.47 1.84
N ILE A 166 -8.87 -7.32 0.74
CA ILE A 166 -9.20 -8.41 -0.17
C ILE A 166 -8.70 -8.00 -1.56
N ASN A 167 -7.91 -8.87 -2.19
CA ASN A 167 -7.50 -8.70 -3.57
C ASN A 167 -8.23 -9.72 -4.45
N ALA A 168 -8.67 -9.28 -5.63
CA ALA A 168 -9.21 -10.16 -6.65
C ALA A 168 -8.83 -9.67 -8.05
N ASN A 169 -8.46 -10.62 -8.91
CA ASN A 169 -8.19 -10.39 -10.32
C ASN A 169 -9.14 -11.27 -11.13
N PHE A 170 -9.98 -10.67 -11.96
CA PHE A 170 -10.94 -11.43 -12.76
C PHE A 170 -10.52 -11.46 -14.22
N CYS A 171 -10.50 -12.69 -14.76
CA CYS A 171 -10.16 -12.94 -16.15
C CYS A 171 -11.37 -12.91 -17.09
N THR A 172 -12.57 -12.99 -16.54
CA THR A 172 -13.81 -13.08 -17.31
C THR A 172 -14.74 -11.93 -17.01
N GLY A 173 -15.42 -11.40 -18.03
CA GLY A 173 -16.36 -10.29 -17.87
C GLY A 173 -17.51 -10.60 -16.91
N ASP A 174 -17.95 -11.87 -16.82
CA ASP A 174 -19.05 -12.26 -15.94
C ASP A 174 -18.67 -12.19 -14.46
N GLU A 175 -17.48 -12.63 -14.09
CA GLU A 175 -16.99 -12.50 -12.70
C GLU A 175 -16.75 -11.04 -12.31
N GLU A 176 -16.20 -10.24 -13.22
CA GLU A 176 -16.01 -8.81 -13.02
C GLU A 176 -17.34 -8.09 -12.77
N GLU A 177 -18.38 -8.37 -13.58
CA GLU A 177 -19.70 -7.77 -13.38
C GLU A 177 -20.36 -8.24 -12.07
N ARG A 178 -20.16 -9.50 -11.66
CA ARG A 178 -20.60 -9.99 -10.35
C ARG A 178 -19.90 -9.23 -9.21
N MET A 179 -18.58 -9.00 -9.31
CA MET A 179 -17.85 -8.24 -8.30
C MET A 179 -18.30 -6.77 -8.24
N LYS A 180 -18.52 -6.14 -9.38
CA LYS A 180 -19.07 -4.78 -9.42
C LYS A 180 -20.46 -4.71 -8.78
N ALA A 181 -21.29 -5.71 -9.01
CA ALA A 181 -22.63 -5.79 -8.39
C ALA A 181 -22.53 -6.02 -6.87
N PHE A 182 -21.63 -6.90 -6.45
CA PHE A 182 -21.35 -7.16 -5.03
C PHE A 182 -20.89 -5.89 -4.31
N LEU A 183 -19.93 -5.18 -4.86
CA LEU A 183 -19.41 -3.92 -4.29
C LEU A 183 -20.49 -2.84 -4.21
N ARG A 184 -21.38 -2.74 -5.22
CA ARG A 184 -22.53 -1.82 -5.15
C ARG A 184 -23.48 -2.18 -4.02
N ALA A 185 -23.75 -3.46 -3.79
CA ALA A 185 -24.62 -3.93 -2.70
C ALA A 185 -23.97 -3.68 -1.31
N HIS A 186 -22.64 -3.76 -1.21
CA HIS A 186 -21.90 -3.59 0.04
C HIS A 186 -21.19 -2.23 0.16
N GLN A 187 -21.63 -1.21 -0.58
CA GLN A 187 -21.01 0.13 -0.58
C GLN A 187 -21.02 0.83 0.79
N SER A 188 -21.83 0.39 1.74
CA SER A 188 -21.84 0.87 3.12
C SER A 188 -20.72 0.26 3.99
N SER A 189 -20.17 -0.87 3.59
CA SER A 189 -19.17 -1.64 4.35
C SER A 189 -17.80 -1.69 3.67
N LEU A 190 -17.75 -1.49 2.35
CA LEU A 190 -16.55 -1.68 1.55
C LEU A 190 -16.15 -0.42 0.75
N THR A 191 -14.85 -0.29 0.55
CA THR A 191 -14.22 0.63 -0.42
C THR A 191 -13.34 -0.19 -1.35
N ASN A 192 -13.36 0.12 -2.66
CA ASN A 192 -12.41 -0.44 -3.63
C ASN A 192 -11.50 0.69 -4.12
N ALA A 193 -10.20 0.54 -3.93
CA ALA A 193 -9.17 1.49 -4.34
C ALA A 193 -8.07 0.75 -5.13
N PRO A 194 -8.35 0.36 -6.40
CA PRO A 194 -7.41 -0.42 -7.19
C PRO A 194 -6.20 0.40 -7.60
N THR A 195 -5.04 -0.25 -7.66
CA THR A 195 -3.82 0.33 -8.23
C THR A 195 -3.92 0.43 -9.75
N ILE A 196 -4.47 -0.60 -10.39
CA ILE A 196 -4.67 -0.69 -11.85
C ILE A 196 -6.08 -1.17 -12.22
N ALA A 197 -6.53 -0.81 -13.42
CA ALA A 197 -7.83 -1.24 -13.94
C ALA A 197 -7.90 -2.77 -14.06
N GLY A 198 -9.04 -3.36 -13.65
CA GLY A 198 -9.26 -4.82 -13.66
C GLY A 198 -8.78 -5.56 -12.41
N MET A 199 -8.05 -4.88 -11.54
CA MET A 199 -7.68 -5.36 -10.21
C MET A 199 -8.67 -4.80 -9.17
N TYR A 200 -9.01 -5.61 -8.20
CA TYR A 200 -9.84 -5.21 -7.06
C TYR A 200 -9.00 -5.23 -5.79
N GLU A 201 -8.93 -4.10 -5.13
CA GLU A 201 -8.25 -3.90 -3.85
C GLU A 201 -9.27 -3.34 -2.87
N ILE A 202 -9.87 -4.21 -2.08
CA ILE A 202 -11.05 -3.94 -1.28
C ILE A 202 -10.64 -3.84 0.18
N THR A 203 -11.03 -2.75 0.84
CA THR A 203 -10.83 -2.50 2.27
C THR A 203 -12.17 -2.19 2.95
N ALA A 204 -12.18 -2.04 4.25
CA ALA A 204 -13.34 -1.52 4.98
C ALA A 204 -13.70 -0.10 4.49
N ARG A 205 -14.98 0.23 4.59
CA ARG A 205 -15.51 1.52 4.11
C ARG A 205 -14.78 2.71 4.72
N GLY A 206 -14.38 3.65 3.86
CA GLY A 206 -13.73 4.89 4.25
C GLY A 206 -12.25 4.75 4.59
N ILE A 207 -11.67 3.55 4.42
CA ILE A 207 -10.24 3.33 4.65
C ILE A 207 -9.47 3.57 3.36
N SER A 208 -8.42 4.38 3.48
CA SER A 208 -7.48 4.74 2.41
C SER A 208 -6.11 5.09 3.00
N LYS A 209 -5.10 5.21 2.14
CA LYS A 209 -3.76 5.65 2.58
C LYS A 209 -3.81 7.01 3.30
N ALA A 210 -4.71 7.91 2.90
CA ALA A 210 -4.91 9.20 3.56
C ALA A 210 -5.28 9.03 5.03
N VAL A 211 -6.25 8.15 5.32
CA VAL A 211 -6.70 7.87 6.69
C VAL A 211 -5.55 7.28 7.51
N GLY A 212 -4.86 6.27 6.99
CA GLY A 212 -3.74 5.65 7.71
C GLY A 212 -2.60 6.62 8.02
N VAL A 213 -2.21 7.49 7.07
CA VAL A 213 -1.18 8.51 7.30
C VAL A 213 -1.65 9.58 8.29
N ALA A 214 -2.92 10.00 8.23
CA ALA A 214 -3.48 10.96 9.18
C ALA A 214 -3.52 10.38 10.62
N GLU A 215 -3.87 9.10 10.78
CA GLU A 215 -3.81 8.41 12.07
C GLU A 215 -2.39 8.30 12.62
N LEU A 216 -1.42 8.01 11.76
CA LEU A 216 0.00 8.01 12.12
C LEU A 216 0.46 9.40 12.55
N ALA A 217 0.17 10.43 11.77
CA ALA A 217 0.53 11.82 12.10
C ALA A 217 -0.07 12.24 13.46
N LYS A 218 -1.35 11.91 13.69
CA LYS A 218 -2.01 12.14 14.97
C LYS A 218 -1.33 11.40 16.13
N HIS A 219 -0.95 10.14 15.94
CA HIS A 219 -0.24 9.34 16.95
C HIS A 219 1.10 9.98 17.33
N LEU A 220 1.80 10.56 16.35
CA LEU A 220 3.08 11.24 16.54
C LEU A 220 2.94 12.69 17.02
N ASN A 221 1.71 13.22 17.16
CA ASN A 221 1.43 14.64 17.44
C ASN A 221 2.01 15.58 16.37
N ILE A 222 1.96 15.17 15.11
CA ILE A 222 2.41 15.91 13.92
C ILE A 222 1.18 16.42 13.19
N THR A 223 1.21 17.66 12.71
CA THR A 223 0.10 18.26 11.94
C THR A 223 0.13 17.84 10.47
N GLU A 224 -0.96 18.10 9.75
CA GLU A 224 -1.05 17.85 8.32
C GLU A 224 -0.05 18.70 7.54
N GLU A 225 0.19 19.94 7.97
CA GLU A 225 1.16 20.85 7.37
C GLU A 225 2.62 20.43 7.60
N GLU A 226 2.87 19.61 8.63
CA GLU A 226 4.18 19.02 8.92
C GLU A 226 4.37 17.64 8.28
N THR A 227 3.40 17.18 7.50
CA THR A 227 3.41 15.89 6.83
C THR A 227 3.57 16.06 5.33
N ALA A 228 4.58 15.41 4.74
CA ALA A 228 4.78 15.32 3.29
C ALA A 228 4.44 13.91 2.80
N VAL A 229 3.70 13.83 1.68
CA VAL A 229 3.26 12.56 1.10
C VAL A 229 3.66 12.43 -0.37
N TYR A 230 3.99 11.21 -0.79
CA TYR A 230 4.46 10.89 -2.14
C TYR A 230 3.67 9.72 -2.72
N GLY A 231 3.27 9.81 -3.99
CA GLY A 231 2.51 8.76 -4.65
C GLY A 231 2.46 8.89 -6.16
N ASP A 232 2.01 7.84 -6.85
CA ASP A 232 1.95 7.78 -8.32
C ASP A 232 0.67 7.14 -8.87
N GLY A 233 -0.07 6.38 -8.02
CA GLY A 233 -1.18 5.53 -8.42
C GLY A 233 -2.58 6.07 -8.06
N LEU A 234 -3.60 5.31 -8.48
CA LEU A 234 -5.00 5.65 -8.19
C LEU A 234 -5.35 5.51 -6.70
N ASN A 235 -4.68 4.60 -5.98
CA ASN A 235 -4.85 4.40 -4.54
C ASN A 235 -4.19 5.50 -3.70
N ASP A 236 -3.41 6.41 -4.33
CA ASP A 236 -2.80 7.58 -3.67
C ASP A 236 -3.66 8.83 -3.74
N LEU A 237 -4.72 8.85 -4.58
CA LEU A 237 -5.46 10.07 -4.89
C LEU A 237 -6.01 10.78 -3.65
N GLU A 238 -6.56 10.03 -2.70
CA GLU A 238 -7.10 10.61 -1.46
C GLU A 238 -5.97 11.21 -0.62
N MET A 239 -4.83 10.53 -0.50
CA MET A 239 -3.66 11.01 0.23
C MET A 239 -3.07 12.26 -0.43
N LEU A 240 -2.91 12.26 -1.75
CA LEU A 240 -2.39 13.40 -2.51
C LEU A 240 -3.31 14.63 -2.45
N LYS A 241 -4.64 14.44 -2.36
CA LYS A 241 -5.61 15.54 -2.21
C LYS A 241 -5.68 16.07 -0.78
N TYR A 242 -5.52 15.20 0.20
CA TYR A 242 -5.74 15.54 1.60
C TYR A 242 -4.59 16.37 2.19
N PHE A 243 -3.33 15.99 1.91
CA PHE A 243 -2.15 16.66 2.46
C PHE A 243 -1.68 17.83 1.57
N ALA A 244 -1.43 18.98 2.18
CA ALA A 244 -0.96 20.17 1.45
C ALA A 244 0.46 20.00 0.88
N ASN A 245 1.33 19.21 1.54
CA ASN A 245 2.65 18.87 1.04
C ASN A 245 2.61 17.53 0.31
N SER A 246 1.90 17.46 -0.80
CA SER A 246 1.71 16.26 -1.60
C SER A 246 2.45 16.33 -2.93
N TYR A 247 3.14 15.26 -3.26
CA TYR A 247 4.06 15.17 -4.39
C TYR A 247 3.72 13.96 -5.26
N ALA A 248 3.25 14.22 -6.50
CA ALA A 248 3.06 13.18 -7.48
C ALA A 248 4.35 12.92 -8.26
N MET A 249 4.60 11.65 -8.55
CA MET A 249 5.73 11.23 -9.38
C MET A 249 5.50 11.56 -10.85
N ALA A 250 6.57 11.95 -11.58
CA ALA A 250 6.48 12.21 -13.02
C ALA A 250 6.11 10.96 -13.83
N ASN A 251 6.43 9.75 -13.35
CA ASN A 251 5.98 8.48 -13.93
C ASN A 251 4.56 8.08 -13.53
N GLY A 252 3.92 8.78 -12.58
CA GLY A 252 2.59 8.47 -12.10
C GLY A 252 1.47 8.69 -13.11
N CYS A 253 0.28 8.20 -12.80
CA CYS A 253 -0.91 8.39 -13.64
C CYS A 253 -1.34 9.87 -13.70
N GLY A 254 -2.17 10.21 -14.70
CA GLY A 254 -2.66 11.57 -14.88
C GLY A 254 -3.43 12.09 -13.67
N GLU A 255 -4.28 11.24 -13.12
CA GLU A 255 -5.13 11.52 -11.97
C GLU A 255 -4.29 11.83 -10.70
N ALA A 256 -3.19 11.10 -10.46
CA ALA A 256 -2.29 11.37 -9.35
C ALA A 256 -1.61 12.74 -9.50
N LYS A 257 -1.16 13.09 -10.72
CA LYS A 257 -0.57 14.40 -11.02
C LYS A 257 -1.56 15.56 -10.86
N GLU A 258 -2.83 15.35 -11.18
CA GLU A 258 -3.89 16.32 -10.97
C GLU A 258 -4.30 16.46 -9.51
N ALA A 259 -4.17 15.38 -8.73
CA ALA A 259 -4.56 15.34 -7.32
C ALA A 259 -3.54 16.02 -6.41
N ALA A 260 -2.25 15.92 -6.73
CA ALA A 260 -1.16 16.45 -5.90
C ALA A 260 -0.96 17.96 -6.07
N HIS A 261 -0.46 18.61 -5.00
CA HIS A 261 -0.09 20.03 -5.07
C HIS A 261 1.19 20.27 -5.84
N TYR A 262 2.10 19.28 -5.86
CA TYR A 262 3.39 19.37 -6.54
C TYR A 262 3.68 18.13 -7.35
N GLN A 263 4.53 18.27 -8.34
CA GLN A 263 5.07 17.16 -9.12
C GLN A 263 6.59 17.15 -8.98
N ILE A 264 7.16 15.94 -8.75
CA ILE A 264 8.62 15.71 -8.71
C ILE A 264 9.05 14.78 -9.85
N GLY A 265 10.33 14.44 -9.95
CA GLY A 265 10.87 13.55 -10.97
C GLY A 265 10.33 12.11 -10.89
N THR A 266 11.04 11.16 -11.50
CA THR A 266 10.64 9.75 -11.53
C THR A 266 11.26 8.96 -10.38
N ASN A 267 10.67 7.80 -10.05
CA ASN A 267 11.28 6.85 -9.11
C ASN A 267 12.66 6.35 -9.60
N LYS A 268 12.80 6.19 -10.91
CA LYS A 268 14.06 5.83 -11.57
C LYS A 268 15.20 6.82 -11.30
N ASP A 269 14.85 8.10 -11.17
CA ASP A 269 15.79 9.18 -10.89
C ASP A 269 15.90 9.47 -9.37
N HIS A 270 15.37 8.60 -8.51
CA HIS A 270 15.36 8.75 -7.06
C HIS A 270 14.74 10.07 -6.59
N ALA A 271 13.68 10.53 -7.25
CA ALA A 271 13.12 11.86 -7.01
C ALA A 271 12.65 12.06 -5.55
N VAL A 272 12.05 11.04 -4.92
CA VAL A 272 11.65 11.09 -3.51
C VAL A 272 12.88 11.26 -2.62
N VAL A 273 13.96 10.51 -2.88
CA VAL A 273 15.21 10.58 -2.11
C VAL A 273 15.80 11.98 -2.16
N PHE A 274 15.97 12.54 -3.37
CA PHE A 274 16.52 13.89 -3.53
C PHE A 274 15.65 14.97 -2.92
N HIS A 275 14.33 14.85 -3.06
CA HIS A 275 13.41 15.80 -2.47
C HIS A 275 13.51 15.79 -0.93
N ILE A 276 13.48 14.64 -0.30
CA ILE A 276 13.59 14.52 1.16
C ILE A 276 14.96 15.02 1.67
N LEU A 277 16.04 14.67 0.98
CA LEU A 277 17.37 15.19 1.37
C LEU A 277 17.44 16.72 1.29
N ASN A 278 16.85 17.32 0.25
CA ASN A 278 16.78 18.79 0.14
C ASN A 278 15.95 19.41 1.29
N GLU A 279 14.82 18.80 1.68
CA GLU A 279 14.01 19.21 2.84
C GLU A 279 14.79 19.10 4.18
N LEU A 280 15.76 18.18 4.24
CA LEU A 280 16.69 18.07 5.37
C LEU A 280 17.85 19.09 5.31
N GLY A 281 18.05 19.77 4.17
CA GLY A 281 19.16 20.68 3.93
C GLY A 281 20.48 19.96 3.62
N LEU A 282 20.41 18.80 2.94
CA LEU A 282 21.53 17.92 2.61
C LEU A 282 21.79 17.84 1.09
#